data_4564b571e2ae19ac14011a66efaff77b
#
_entry.id   4564b571e2ae19ac14011a66efaff77b
#
_cell.length_a   1.000
_cell.length_b   1.000
_cell.length_c   1.000
_cell.angle_alpha   90.00
_cell.angle_beta   90.00
_cell.angle_gamma   90.00
#
_symmetry.space_group_name_H-M   'P 1'
#
loop_
_entity.id
_entity.type
_entity.pdbx_description
1 polymer ?
#
loop_
_entity_poly.entity_id
_entity_poly.type
_entity_poly.pdbx_seq_one_letter_code
_entity_poly.pdbx_strand_id
1 'polypeptide(L)'
;MSTTYATECRLTPRAQPQPSPIHGSGLFAIEQIRQDEVVMRLGGQLINDETLASLTPPYSSLTVGEGLHLLLDPAHPVRFGNHSCEPNLWHRDATTVVARRDINPGDELTIDYATHTGVETWSMVCRCGRPRCRRTVTGNDWQLPQLRSAYGTHWSPPLLDRIKTAARQRHSDSWNT
;
A
#
# COMPACT_ATOMS: atom_id res chain seq x y z
N MET A 1 -24.06 -2.90 -1.36
CA MET A 1 -23.89 -1.84 -0.33
C MET A 1 -22.81 -0.92 -0.85
N SER A 2 -23.08 0.39 -1.00
CA SER A 2 -22.08 1.37 -1.45
C SER A 2 -21.08 1.58 -0.31
N THR A 3 -19.83 1.23 -0.52
CA THR A 3 -18.77 1.50 0.47
C THR A 3 -18.47 2.99 0.44
N THR A 4 -18.78 3.70 1.52
CA THR A 4 -18.44 5.12 1.65
C THR A 4 -17.04 5.22 2.28
N TYR A 5 -16.12 5.85 1.59
CA TYR A 5 -14.78 6.14 2.09
C TYR A 5 -14.74 7.50 2.80
N ALA A 6 -13.87 7.63 3.80
CA ALA A 6 -13.62 8.91 4.45
C ALA A 6 -12.99 9.90 3.45
N THR A 7 -13.33 11.18 3.58
CA THR A 7 -12.75 12.24 2.75
C THR A 7 -11.39 12.72 3.27
N GLU A 8 -11.11 12.49 4.55
CA GLU A 8 -9.90 12.96 5.22
C GLU A 8 -9.03 11.79 5.68
N CYS A 9 -7.72 11.97 5.52
CA CYS A 9 -6.73 11.08 6.10
C CYS A 9 -6.53 11.37 7.60
N ARG A 10 -6.03 10.36 8.33
CA ARG A 10 -5.51 10.52 9.71
C ARG A 10 -4.19 9.80 9.84
N LEU A 11 -3.22 10.44 10.48
CA LEU A 11 -1.94 9.87 10.86
C LEU A 11 -1.87 9.78 12.39
N THR A 12 -1.29 8.72 12.93
CA THR A 12 -1.02 8.63 14.37
C THR A 12 -0.16 9.81 14.84
N PRO A 13 -0.42 10.40 16.02
CA PRO A 13 0.43 11.45 16.57
C PRO A 13 1.84 10.99 16.90
N ARG A 14 2.10 9.66 16.89
CA ARG A 14 3.41 9.04 17.12
C ARG A 14 4.30 9.01 15.89
N ALA A 15 3.90 9.65 14.79
CA ALA A 15 4.67 9.70 13.55
C ALA A 15 4.68 11.11 12.98
N GLN A 16 5.79 11.47 12.34
CA GLN A 16 5.95 12.76 11.67
C GLN A 16 6.80 12.64 10.40
N PRO A 17 6.65 13.57 9.43
CA PRO A 17 7.53 13.65 8.28
C PRO A 17 8.95 14.06 8.68
N GLN A 18 9.95 13.40 8.06
CA GLN A 18 11.37 13.75 8.15
C GLN A 18 12.04 13.45 6.80
N PRO A 19 13.26 13.99 6.52
CA PRO A 19 14.05 13.59 5.35
C PRO A 19 14.29 12.08 5.35
N SER A 20 14.10 11.43 4.19
CA SER A 20 14.20 9.98 4.05
C SER A 20 15.42 9.57 3.21
N PRO A 21 16.16 8.54 3.63
CA PRO A 21 17.20 7.93 2.81
C PRO A 21 16.65 7.13 1.63
N ILE A 22 15.35 6.80 1.61
CA ILE A 22 14.70 6.08 0.52
C ILE A 22 14.35 7.05 -0.60
N HIS A 23 13.57 8.10 -0.28
CA HIS A 23 13.17 9.12 -1.25
C HIS A 23 12.58 10.35 -0.53
N GLY A 24 13.13 11.53 -0.83
CA GLY A 24 12.58 12.82 -0.41
C GLY A 24 12.28 12.91 1.09
N SER A 25 11.00 12.96 1.44
CA SER A 25 10.50 12.86 2.82
C SER A 25 9.91 11.48 3.07
N GLY A 26 10.03 11.00 4.31
CA GLY A 26 9.40 9.79 4.81
C GLY A 26 8.62 10.06 6.09
N LEU A 27 7.82 9.12 6.54
CA LEU A 27 7.19 9.15 7.85
C LEU A 27 8.07 8.39 8.84
N PHE A 28 8.35 8.98 9.99
CA PHE A 28 9.18 8.36 11.02
C PHE A 28 8.43 8.28 12.34
N ALA A 29 8.57 7.16 13.03
CA ALA A 29 8.07 7.01 14.38
C ALA A 29 8.85 7.94 15.33
N ILE A 30 8.13 8.71 16.16
CA ILE A 30 8.72 9.55 17.21
C ILE A 30 8.54 8.94 18.59
N GLU A 31 7.63 7.97 18.69
CA GLU A 31 7.39 7.13 19.85
C GLU A 31 7.26 5.67 19.40
N GLN A 32 7.33 4.74 20.33
CA GLN A 32 7.09 3.32 20.04
C GLN A 32 5.66 3.11 19.54
N ILE A 33 5.52 2.37 18.43
CA ILE A 33 4.26 1.91 17.89
C ILE A 33 4.27 0.38 17.99
N ARG A 34 3.27 -0.19 18.65
CA ARG A 34 3.19 -1.64 18.83
C ARG A 34 2.59 -2.32 17.61
N GLN A 35 2.89 -3.60 17.45
CA GLN A 35 2.23 -4.43 16.43
C GLN A 35 0.72 -4.27 16.52
N ASP A 36 0.07 -4.24 15.33
CA ASP A 36 -1.38 -4.08 15.14
C ASP A 36 -1.96 -2.71 15.56
N GLU A 37 -1.17 -1.77 16.07
CA GLU A 37 -1.66 -0.40 16.29
C GLU A 37 -1.96 0.28 14.94
N VAL A 38 -3.03 1.07 14.92
CA VAL A 38 -3.41 1.87 13.74
C VAL A 38 -2.43 3.02 13.57
N VAL A 39 -1.77 3.06 12.42
CA VAL A 39 -0.81 4.10 12.05
C VAL A 39 -1.47 5.14 11.15
N MET A 40 -2.26 4.70 10.18
CA MET A 40 -2.95 5.60 9.24
C MET A 40 -4.39 5.14 9.01
N ARG A 41 -5.28 6.11 8.82
CA ARG A 41 -6.56 5.93 8.15
C ARG A 41 -6.54 6.79 6.90
N LEU A 42 -6.69 6.15 5.75
CA LEU A 42 -6.60 6.81 4.45
C LEU A 42 -7.99 7.28 4.04
N GLY A 43 -8.07 8.51 3.59
CA GLY A 43 -9.27 9.14 3.07
C GLY A 43 -8.90 10.02 1.88
N GLY A 44 -9.87 10.43 1.09
CA GLY A 44 -9.62 11.23 -0.08
C GLY A 44 -10.78 11.25 -1.06
N GLN A 45 -10.48 11.60 -2.30
CA GLN A 45 -11.44 11.65 -3.38
C GLN A 45 -11.46 10.31 -4.13
N LEU A 46 -12.64 9.76 -4.36
CA LEU A 46 -12.80 8.63 -5.27
C LEU A 46 -12.69 9.10 -6.72
N ILE A 47 -11.83 8.45 -7.48
CA ILE A 47 -11.61 8.70 -8.90
C ILE A 47 -11.57 7.37 -9.68
N ASN A 48 -11.84 7.44 -10.98
CA ASN A 48 -11.75 6.30 -11.90
C ASN A 48 -10.38 6.25 -12.61
N ASP A 49 -10.16 5.18 -13.41
CA ASP A 49 -8.93 4.98 -14.19
C ASP A 49 -8.64 6.14 -15.14
N GLU A 50 -9.67 6.71 -15.79
CA GLU A 50 -9.52 7.82 -16.74
C GLU A 50 -9.00 9.07 -16.02
N THR A 51 -9.61 9.41 -14.88
CA THR A 51 -9.15 10.53 -14.05
C THR A 51 -7.74 10.29 -13.53
N LEU A 52 -7.45 9.08 -13.04
CA LEU A 52 -6.11 8.73 -12.55
C LEU A 52 -5.05 8.90 -13.64
N ALA A 53 -5.34 8.42 -14.87
CA ALA A 53 -4.44 8.52 -16.02
C ALA A 53 -4.18 9.97 -16.47
N SER A 54 -5.08 10.89 -16.17
CA SER A 54 -4.94 12.32 -16.51
C SER A 54 -4.09 13.10 -15.50
N LEU A 55 -3.80 12.51 -14.33
CA LEU A 55 -3.03 13.19 -13.29
C LEU A 55 -1.55 13.28 -13.63
N THR A 56 -0.95 14.41 -13.29
CA THR A 56 0.50 14.59 -13.39
C THR A 56 1.15 14.30 -12.04
N PRO A 57 2.13 13.37 -11.94
CA PRO A 57 2.87 13.15 -10.71
C PRO A 57 3.59 14.41 -10.19
N PRO A 58 3.81 14.55 -8.86
CA PRO A 58 3.58 13.52 -7.85
C PRO A 58 2.16 13.53 -7.28
N TYR A 59 1.53 12.36 -7.18
CA TYR A 59 0.30 12.14 -6.44
C TYR A 59 0.39 10.83 -5.65
N SER A 60 -0.51 10.63 -4.69
CA SER A 60 -0.62 9.40 -3.92
C SER A 60 -2.03 8.85 -4.06
N SER A 61 -2.15 7.61 -4.50
CA SER A 61 -3.43 6.93 -4.66
C SER A 61 -3.33 5.46 -4.28
N LEU A 62 -4.47 4.85 -3.97
CA LEU A 62 -4.58 3.41 -3.77
C LEU A 62 -5.80 2.87 -4.51
N THR A 63 -5.67 1.66 -5.04
CA THR A 63 -6.76 0.96 -5.70
C THR A 63 -7.71 0.38 -4.65
N VAL A 64 -8.97 0.80 -4.66
CA VAL A 64 -10.01 0.42 -3.68
C VAL A 64 -11.16 -0.38 -4.29
N GLY A 65 -11.22 -0.45 -5.61
CA GLY A 65 -12.17 -1.23 -6.41
C GLY A 65 -11.61 -1.46 -7.82
N GLU A 66 -12.26 -2.29 -8.63
CA GLU A 66 -11.89 -2.42 -10.03
C GLU A 66 -12.19 -1.09 -10.75
N GLY A 67 -11.15 -0.50 -11.36
CA GLY A 67 -11.23 0.82 -11.98
C GLY A 67 -11.54 1.97 -11.02
N LEU A 68 -11.37 1.77 -9.70
CA LEU A 68 -11.70 2.77 -8.68
C LEU A 68 -10.51 2.99 -7.74
N HIS A 69 -10.15 4.25 -7.57
CA HIS A 69 -9.01 4.67 -6.78
C HIS A 69 -9.39 5.74 -5.76
N LEU A 70 -8.72 5.71 -4.61
CA LEU A 70 -8.78 6.76 -3.61
C LEU A 70 -7.56 7.68 -3.80
N LEU A 71 -7.79 8.90 -4.23
CA LEU A 71 -6.75 9.93 -4.38
C LEU A 71 -6.60 10.67 -3.06
N LEU A 72 -5.41 10.58 -2.46
CA LEU A 72 -5.12 11.19 -1.16
C LEU A 72 -4.89 12.69 -1.31
N ASP A 73 -5.22 13.44 -0.26
CA ASP A 73 -4.92 14.87 -0.19
C ASP A 73 -3.40 15.10 -0.27
N PRO A 74 -2.92 15.85 -1.27
CA PRO A 74 -1.49 16.14 -1.43
C PRO A 74 -0.91 17.00 -0.31
N ALA A 75 -1.72 17.67 0.50
CA ALA A 75 -1.28 18.44 1.66
C ALA A 75 -1.12 17.58 2.93
N HIS A 76 -1.77 16.40 2.98
CA HIS A 76 -1.76 15.59 4.20
C HIS A 76 -0.46 14.76 4.35
N PRO A 77 0.13 14.69 5.57
CA PRO A 77 1.40 13.99 5.81
C PRO A 77 1.43 12.51 5.42
N VAL A 78 0.31 11.79 5.38
CA VAL A 78 0.26 10.36 4.98
C VAL A 78 0.86 10.10 3.59
N ARG A 79 0.90 11.11 2.71
CA ARG A 79 1.54 11.04 1.38
C ARG A 79 3.03 10.70 1.42
N PHE A 80 3.69 10.91 2.56
CA PHE A 80 5.12 10.64 2.73
C PHE A 80 5.41 9.20 3.17
N GLY A 81 4.43 8.31 3.22
CA GLY A 81 4.64 6.89 3.47
C GLY A 81 5.40 6.23 2.32
N ASN A 82 6.71 6.07 2.45
CA ASN A 82 7.57 5.48 1.42
C ASN A 82 7.36 3.97 1.26
N HIS A 83 7.74 3.48 0.07
CA HIS A 83 7.74 2.06 -0.21
C HIS A 83 8.99 1.36 0.38
N SER A 84 8.78 0.13 0.89
CA SER A 84 9.85 -0.84 1.12
C SER A 84 9.43 -2.25 0.70
N CYS A 85 10.38 -3.04 0.19
CA CYS A 85 10.17 -4.47 -0.06
C CYS A 85 10.18 -5.31 1.23
N GLU A 86 10.62 -4.74 2.35
CA GLU A 86 10.54 -5.29 3.70
C GLU A 86 9.87 -4.28 4.63
N PRO A 87 8.54 -4.03 4.46
CA PRO A 87 7.84 -2.97 5.15
C PRO A 87 7.59 -3.31 6.63
N ASN A 88 7.38 -2.28 7.44
CA ASN A 88 6.91 -2.40 8.83
C ASN A 88 5.43 -2.03 9.00
N LEU A 89 4.75 -1.66 7.91
CA LEU A 89 3.31 -1.44 7.85
C LEU A 89 2.65 -2.38 6.87
N TRP A 90 1.35 -2.65 7.08
CA TRP A 90 0.50 -3.34 6.12
C TRP A 90 -0.97 -2.92 6.23
N HIS A 91 -1.79 -3.31 5.27
CA HIS A 91 -3.22 -3.06 5.29
C HIS A 91 -3.94 -3.99 6.26
N ARG A 92 -4.82 -3.44 7.11
CA ARG A 92 -5.84 -4.20 7.85
C ARG A 92 -7.10 -4.35 7.01
N ASP A 93 -7.46 -3.30 6.30
CA ASP A 93 -8.60 -3.21 5.38
C ASP A 93 -8.28 -2.21 4.24
N ALA A 94 -9.30 -1.81 3.48
CA ALA A 94 -9.13 -0.92 2.32
C ALA A 94 -8.38 0.38 2.63
N THR A 95 -8.58 0.94 3.82
CA THR A 95 -8.11 2.29 4.19
C THR A 95 -7.38 2.35 5.52
N THR A 96 -7.37 1.27 6.30
CA THR A 96 -6.68 1.23 7.58
C THR A 96 -5.34 0.54 7.44
N VAL A 97 -4.28 1.27 7.77
CA VAL A 97 -2.90 0.79 7.79
C VAL A 97 -2.44 0.65 9.24
N VAL A 98 -1.84 -0.50 9.55
CA VAL A 98 -1.39 -0.84 10.90
C VAL A 98 0.07 -1.25 10.91
N ALA A 99 0.70 -1.22 12.09
CA ALA A 99 2.03 -1.73 12.29
C ALA A 99 2.06 -3.26 12.12
N ARG A 100 2.94 -3.75 11.25
CA ARG A 100 3.15 -5.19 11.00
C ARG A 100 3.92 -5.87 12.12
N ARG A 101 4.72 -5.12 12.84
CA ARG A 101 5.53 -5.50 14.00
C ARG A 101 5.73 -4.27 14.88
N ASP A 102 6.34 -4.44 16.04
CA ASP A 102 6.76 -3.31 16.85
C ASP A 102 7.74 -2.42 16.06
N ILE A 103 7.56 -1.10 16.18
CA ILE A 103 8.32 -0.07 15.49
C ILE A 103 8.90 0.86 16.57
N ASN A 104 10.22 1.04 16.55
CA ASN A 104 10.90 1.88 17.50
C ASN A 104 10.93 3.35 17.07
N PRO A 105 11.07 4.28 18.01
CA PRO A 105 11.35 5.68 17.67
C PRO A 105 12.58 5.78 16.74
N GLY A 106 12.47 6.60 15.70
CA GLY A 106 13.50 6.77 14.67
C GLY A 106 13.38 5.82 13.48
N ASP A 107 12.56 4.76 13.55
CA ASP A 107 12.30 3.90 12.39
C ASP A 107 11.42 4.60 11.35
N GLU A 108 11.77 4.49 10.08
CA GLU A 108 10.92 4.95 8.97
C GLU A 108 9.74 4.00 8.79
N LEU A 109 8.54 4.57 8.71
CA LEU A 109 7.29 3.87 8.46
C LEU A 109 7.13 3.62 6.97
N THR A 110 7.18 2.35 6.57
CA THR A 110 7.15 1.96 5.16
C THR A 110 6.09 0.91 4.89
N ILE A 111 5.47 0.99 3.70
CA ILE A 111 4.49 0.02 3.22
C ILE A 111 4.92 -0.54 1.86
N ASP A 112 4.52 -1.76 1.51
CA ASP A 112 4.74 -2.26 0.15
C ASP A 112 3.65 -1.77 -0.78
N TYR A 113 3.99 -0.93 -1.76
CA TYR A 113 3.05 -0.38 -2.73
C TYR A 113 2.35 -1.46 -3.57
N ALA A 114 3.00 -2.62 -3.76
CA ALA A 114 2.36 -3.75 -4.43
C ALA A 114 1.05 -4.20 -3.75
N THR A 115 0.87 -3.89 -2.45
CA THR A 115 -0.31 -4.32 -1.69
C THR A 115 -1.56 -3.48 -1.95
N HIS A 116 -1.42 -2.34 -2.65
CA HIS A 116 -2.55 -1.42 -2.93
C HIS A 116 -2.49 -0.75 -4.30
N THR A 117 -1.48 -1.00 -5.12
CA THR A 117 -1.39 -0.47 -6.48
C THR A 117 -1.78 -1.56 -7.47
N GLY A 118 -3.00 -1.49 -8.02
CA GLY A 118 -3.54 -2.48 -8.95
C GLY A 118 -3.57 -2.01 -10.41
N VAL A 119 -2.88 -0.94 -10.76
CA VAL A 119 -2.77 -0.40 -12.13
C VAL A 119 -1.69 -1.16 -12.88
N GLU A 120 -2.05 -1.95 -13.87
CA GLU A 120 -1.13 -2.88 -14.56
C GLU A 120 0.07 -2.20 -15.23
N THR A 121 -0.13 -1.02 -15.77
CA THR A 121 0.91 -0.24 -16.45
C THR A 121 1.83 0.52 -15.49
N TRP A 122 1.48 0.56 -14.20
CA TRP A 122 2.28 1.28 -13.22
C TRP A 122 3.54 0.52 -12.83
N SER A 123 4.64 1.23 -12.75
CA SER A 123 5.89 0.71 -12.21
C SER A 123 6.76 1.80 -11.61
N MET A 124 7.65 1.43 -10.70
CA MET A 124 8.66 2.32 -10.12
C MET A 124 9.98 1.61 -9.84
N VAL A 125 11.09 2.34 -9.93
CA VAL A 125 12.39 1.86 -9.42
C VAL A 125 12.40 1.95 -7.90
N CYS A 126 12.67 0.82 -7.24
CA CYS A 126 12.74 0.75 -5.79
C CYS A 126 14.15 1.11 -5.28
N ARG A 127 14.20 1.98 -4.28
CA ARG A 127 15.43 2.43 -3.61
C ARG A 127 15.45 2.10 -2.11
N CYS A 128 14.65 1.12 -1.66
CA CYS A 128 14.50 0.82 -0.23
C CYS A 128 15.76 0.28 0.46
N GLY A 129 16.80 -0.10 -0.30
CA GLY A 129 18.08 -0.57 0.23
C GLY A 129 18.04 -1.89 1.00
N ARG A 130 16.91 -2.60 1.01
CA ARG A 130 16.75 -3.85 1.75
C ARG A 130 17.37 -5.03 1.00
N PRO A 131 17.85 -6.08 1.72
CA PRO A 131 18.44 -7.26 1.09
C PRO A 131 17.53 -7.95 0.06
N ARG A 132 16.21 -7.98 0.31
CA ARG A 132 15.19 -8.55 -0.59
C ARG A 132 14.55 -7.52 -1.52
N CYS A 133 15.26 -6.43 -1.82
CA CYS A 133 14.77 -5.40 -2.71
C CYS A 133 14.51 -5.95 -4.12
N ARG A 134 13.28 -5.79 -4.62
CA ARG A 134 12.85 -6.22 -5.95
C ARG A 134 13.42 -5.37 -7.09
N ARG A 135 14.07 -4.24 -6.79
CA ARG A 135 14.61 -3.26 -7.74
C ARG A 135 13.52 -2.52 -8.52
N THR A 136 12.55 -3.23 -9.04
CA THR A 136 11.36 -2.67 -9.70
C THR A 136 10.11 -3.19 -8.99
N VAL A 137 9.18 -2.30 -8.72
CA VAL A 137 7.85 -2.60 -8.17
C VAL A 137 6.83 -2.27 -9.23
N THR A 138 5.87 -3.15 -9.45
CA THR A 138 4.86 -3.01 -10.50
C THR A 138 3.45 -3.21 -9.98
N GLY A 139 2.45 -2.74 -10.75
CA GLY A 139 1.03 -3.01 -10.47
C GLY A 139 0.62 -4.49 -10.61
N ASN A 140 1.54 -5.34 -11.11
CA ASN A 140 1.35 -6.78 -11.26
C ASN A 140 2.06 -7.61 -10.19
N ASP A 141 2.76 -7.00 -9.26
CA ASP A 141 3.52 -7.70 -8.20
C ASP A 141 2.62 -8.54 -7.27
N TRP A 142 1.31 -8.26 -7.21
CA TRP A 142 0.32 -9.09 -6.52
C TRP A 142 0.28 -10.55 -7.03
N GLN A 143 0.81 -10.81 -8.24
CA GLN A 143 0.90 -12.17 -8.81
C GLN A 143 2.08 -12.97 -8.25
N LEU A 144 3.06 -12.34 -7.61
CA LEU A 144 4.26 -12.99 -7.08
C LEU A 144 3.91 -13.89 -5.88
N PRO A 145 4.19 -15.22 -5.96
CA PRO A 145 3.82 -16.16 -4.89
C PRO A 145 4.44 -15.81 -3.54
N GLN A 146 5.69 -15.33 -3.53
CA GLN A 146 6.40 -14.93 -2.31
C GLN A 146 5.72 -13.75 -1.60
N LEU A 147 5.13 -12.80 -2.34
CA LEU A 147 4.40 -11.69 -1.73
C LEU A 147 3.04 -12.13 -1.19
N ARG A 148 2.33 -13.00 -1.93
CA ARG A 148 1.08 -13.58 -1.45
C ARG A 148 1.28 -14.33 -0.14
N SER A 149 2.35 -15.12 -0.03
CA SER A 149 2.71 -15.82 1.20
C SER A 149 3.08 -14.86 2.33
N ALA A 150 3.86 -13.80 2.03
CA ALA A 150 4.35 -12.85 3.03
C ALA A 150 3.26 -11.94 3.62
N TYR A 151 2.24 -11.60 2.81
CA TYR A 151 1.20 -10.64 3.21
C TYR A 151 -0.15 -11.30 3.54
N GLY A 152 -0.39 -12.56 3.16
CA GLY A 152 -1.63 -13.27 3.48
C GLY A 152 -2.87 -12.49 3.01
N THR A 153 -3.64 -11.96 3.95
CA THR A 153 -4.85 -11.15 3.68
C THR A 153 -4.63 -9.64 3.72
N HIS A 154 -3.40 -9.17 3.94
CA HIS A 154 -3.07 -7.76 4.11
C HIS A 154 -2.85 -7.02 2.78
N TRP A 155 -3.82 -7.10 1.89
CA TRP A 155 -3.89 -6.44 0.58
C TRP A 155 -5.10 -5.51 0.54
N SER A 156 -5.08 -4.53 -0.35
CA SER A 156 -6.32 -3.81 -0.66
C SER A 156 -7.38 -4.80 -1.19
N PRO A 157 -8.67 -4.59 -0.90
CA PRO A 157 -9.72 -5.55 -1.23
C PRO A 157 -9.72 -6.01 -2.69
N PRO A 158 -9.62 -5.14 -3.71
CA PRO A 158 -9.63 -5.58 -5.11
C PRO A 158 -8.44 -6.49 -5.45
N LEU A 159 -7.25 -6.22 -4.90
CA LEU A 159 -6.09 -7.08 -5.13
C LEU A 159 -6.23 -8.42 -4.41
N LEU A 160 -6.80 -8.42 -3.20
CA LEU A 160 -7.10 -9.67 -2.49
C LEU A 160 -8.10 -10.53 -3.25
N ASP A 161 -9.10 -9.92 -3.88
CA ASP A 161 -10.09 -10.63 -4.71
C ASP A 161 -9.47 -11.17 -6.01
N ARG A 162 -8.58 -10.42 -6.67
CA ARG A 162 -7.77 -10.91 -7.80
C ARG A 162 -6.93 -12.13 -7.39
N ILE A 163 -6.26 -12.09 -6.23
CA ILE A 163 -5.45 -13.20 -5.70
C ILE A 163 -6.32 -14.44 -5.47
N LYS A 164 -7.49 -14.29 -4.83
CA LYS A 164 -8.42 -15.39 -4.57
C LYS A 164 -8.96 -16.00 -5.87
N THR A 165 -9.32 -15.17 -6.84
CA THR A 165 -9.81 -15.61 -8.15
C THR A 165 -8.75 -16.39 -8.91
N ALA A 166 -7.53 -15.88 -8.98
CA ALA A 166 -6.41 -16.57 -9.62
C ALA A 166 -6.03 -17.90 -8.93
N ALA A 167 -6.27 -18.01 -7.62
CA ALA A 167 -6.06 -19.27 -6.90
C ALA A 167 -7.12 -20.33 -7.26
N ARG A 168 -8.40 -19.92 -7.39
CA ARG A 168 -9.50 -20.81 -7.78
C ARG A 168 -9.35 -21.34 -9.20
N GLN A 169 -8.94 -20.50 -10.16
CA GLN A 169 -8.71 -20.89 -11.54
C GLN A 169 -7.64 -21.98 -11.67
N ARG A 170 -6.53 -21.82 -10.96
CA ARG A 170 -5.46 -22.85 -10.94
C ARG A 170 -5.91 -24.19 -10.37
N HIS A 171 -6.84 -24.20 -9.40
CA HIS A 171 -7.42 -25.44 -8.87
C HIS A 171 -8.32 -26.12 -9.89
N SER A 172 -9.16 -25.38 -10.63
CA SER A 172 -10.02 -25.96 -11.66
C SER A 172 -9.24 -26.57 -12.82
N ASP A 173 -8.15 -25.93 -13.23
CA ASP A 173 -7.31 -26.41 -14.34
C ASP A 173 -6.53 -27.69 -13.97
N SER A 174 -6.19 -27.89 -12.68
CA SER A 174 -5.50 -29.09 -12.19
C SER A 174 -6.37 -30.33 -12.11
N TRP A 175 -7.70 -30.22 -12.22
CA TRP A 175 -8.63 -31.35 -12.24
C TRP A 175 -9.04 -31.79 -13.66
N ASN A 176 -8.68 -31.01 -14.69
CA ASN A 176 -9.00 -31.26 -16.10
C ASN A 176 -7.82 -31.85 -16.89
N THR A 177 -6.74 -32.19 -16.23
CA THR A 177 -5.55 -32.88 -16.79
C THR A 177 -5.39 -34.25 -16.15
#